data_327a8bc27a28734dcf9a8c59bf178cc0
#
_entry.id   327a8bc27a28734dcf9a8c59bf178cc0
#
_cell.length_a   1.000
_cell.length_b   1.000
_cell.length_c   1.000
_cell.angle_alpha   90.00
_cell.angle_beta   90.00
_cell.angle_gamma   90.00
#
_symmetry.space_group_name_H-M   'P 1'
#
loop_
_entity.id
_entity.type
_entity.pdbx_description
1 polymer ?
#
loop_
_entity_poly.entity_id
_entity_poly.type
_entity_poly.pdbx_seq_one_letter_code
_entity_poly.pdbx_strand_id
1 'polypeptide(L)'
;EQVGGRGVYSFCMCPGGIMAPCSTSLDQVVTNGWSPSKRNNRTANAGWVTEINLQDLPKARSNDPLALLRFQEQIERDAMAMGGGNQWAPAQNLADFVQGRSSSDLGPCSYRPGTQSAPLHLLYPTEIQARLAGGLKQWAKKWHRLLDEGAVVAGPESRTSSPVRIPRDPV
;
A
#
# COMPACT_ATOMS: atom_id res chain seq x y z
N GLU A 1 -11.33 -10.63 2.15
CA GLU A 1 -10.81 -11.99 2.40
C GLU A 1 -10.16 -12.07 3.78
N GLN A 2 -9.95 -13.27 4.30
CA GLN A 2 -9.23 -13.52 5.55
C GLN A 2 -7.94 -14.28 5.25
N VAL A 3 -6.80 -13.78 5.75
CA VAL A 3 -5.50 -14.42 5.60
C VAL A 3 -4.75 -14.37 6.93
N GLY A 4 -4.39 -15.53 7.46
CA GLY A 4 -3.69 -15.63 8.75
C GLY A 4 -4.46 -15.01 9.92
N GLY A 5 -5.80 -15.10 9.92
CA GLY A 5 -6.67 -14.53 10.96
C GLY A 5 -6.82 -13.01 10.92
N ARG A 6 -6.41 -12.34 9.81
CA ARG A 6 -6.55 -10.91 9.58
C ARG A 6 -7.32 -10.63 8.31
N GLY A 7 -8.08 -9.53 8.32
CA GLY A 7 -8.78 -9.04 7.14
C GLY A 7 -7.81 -8.48 6.08
N VAL A 8 -8.10 -8.80 4.83
CA VAL A 8 -7.50 -8.14 3.66
C VAL A 8 -8.64 -7.58 2.84
N TYR A 9 -8.56 -6.30 2.51
CA TYR A 9 -9.63 -5.54 1.89
C TYR A 9 -9.14 -4.82 0.64
N SER A 10 -10.03 -4.66 -0.32
CA SER A 10 -9.88 -3.71 -1.40
C SER A 10 -10.98 -2.66 -1.30
N PHE A 11 -10.64 -1.41 -1.56
CA PHE A 11 -11.55 -0.27 -1.44
C PHE A 11 -11.14 0.83 -2.44
N CYS A 12 -11.88 1.95 -2.45
CA CYS A 12 -11.60 3.10 -3.30
C CYS A 12 -11.39 2.71 -4.77
N MET A 13 -12.37 1.95 -5.33
CA MET A 13 -12.36 1.61 -6.75
C MET A 13 -12.52 2.89 -7.58
N CYS A 14 -11.47 3.27 -8.28
CA CYS A 14 -11.35 4.51 -9.02
C CYS A 14 -11.27 4.26 -10.54
N PRO A 15 -12.40 4.00 -11.22
CA PRO A 15 -12.40 3.87 -12.67
C PRO A 15 -12.01 5.19 -13.33
N GLY A 16 -11.14 5.15 -14.32
CA GLY A 16 -10.55 6.35 -14.92
C GLY A 16 -9.80 7.19 -13.90
N GLY A 17 -9.30 6.55 -12.84
CA GLY A 17 -8.64 7.21 -11.71
C GLY A 17 -7.15 7.39 -11.91
N ILE A 18 -6.60 8.22 -11.04
CA ILE A 18 -5.15 8.43 -10.91
C ILE A 18 -4.72 8.21 -9.47
N MET A 19 -3.47 7.87 -9.27
CA MET A 19 -2.85 7.88 -7.95
C MET A 19 -2.22 9.24 -7.67
N ALA A 20 -2.40 9.74 -6.45
CA ALA A 20 -1.91 11.04 -6.00
C ALA A 20 -1.03 10.89 -4.76
N PRO A 21 -0.04 11.78 -4.55
CA PRO A 21 0.68 11.87 -3.28
C PRO A 21 -0.23 12.41 -2.19
N CYS A 22 -0.15 11.85 -0.99
CA CYS A 22 -0.87 12.35 0.19
C CYS A 22 -0.02 12.35 1.47
N SER A 23 1.30 12.32 1.34
CA SER A 23 2.22 12.50 2.46
C SER A 23 2.09 13.89 3.07
N THR A 24 2.30 13.99 4.37
CA THR A 24 2.29 15.25 5.13
C THR A 24 3.69 15.69 5.56
N SER A 25 4.70 14.90 5.23
CA SER A 25 6.11 15.18 5.48
C SER A 25 6.94 14.97 4.22
N LEU A 26 8.03 15.73 4.07
CA LEU A 26 8.90 15.66 2.90
C LEU A 26 9.79 14.40 2.86
N ASP A 27 9.95 13.74 3.98
CA ASP A 27 10.74 12.51 4.14
C ASP A 27 9.90 11.23 4.03
N GLN A 28 8.64 11.35 3.62
CA GLN A 28 7.68 10.25 3.54
C GLN A 28 7.04 10.16 2.16
N VAL A 29 6.70 8.95 1.73
CA VAL A 29 5.83 8.70 0.59
C VAL A 29 4.55 8.02 1.07
N VAL A 30 3.43 8.59 0.67
CA VAL A 30 2.10 8.01 0.85
C VAL A 30 1.33 8.22 -0.43
N THR A 31 0.72 7.15 -0.93
CA THR A 31 -0.11 7.18 -2.13
C THR A 31 -1.58 7.09 -1.77
N ASN A 32 -2.43 7.68 -2.60
CA ASN A 32 -3.88 7.51 -2.53
C ASN A 32 -4.48 7.55 -3.94
N GLY A 33 -5.61 6.91 -4.13
CA GLY A 33 -6.33 6.91 -5.40
C GLY A 33 -7.52 7.85 -5.40
N TRP A 34 -7.81 8.47 -6.55
CA TRP A 34 -9.02 9.22 -6.76
C TRP A 34 -9.47 9.21 -8.22
N SER A 35 -10.75 9.46 -8.46
CA SER A 35 -11.32 9.59 -9.80
C SER A 35 -11.70 11.03 -10.09
N PRO A 36 -11.28 11.60 -11.22
CA PRO A 36 -11.84 12.86 -11.70
C PRO A 36 -13.31 12.68 -12.09
N SER A 37 -14.06 13.77 -12.14
CA SER A 37 -15.51 13.74 -12.42
C SER A 37 -15.88 13.02 -13.72
N LYS A 38 -15.05 13.14 -14.75
CA LYS A 38 -15.28 12.48 -16.05
C LYS A 38 -14.95 10.99 -16.07
N ARG A 39 -14.16 10.49 -15.13
CA ARG A 39 -13.74 9.07 -15.02
C ARG A 39 -13.24 8.45 -16.34
N ASN A 40 -12.57 9.23 -17.17
CA ASN A 40 -12.21 8.86 -18.54
C ASN A 40 -10.70 8.76 -18.80
N ASN A 41 -9.87 8.70 -17.75
CA ASN A 41 -8.46 8.39 -17.92
C ASN A 41 -8.28 6.92 -18.33
N ARG A 42 -7.11 6.63 -18.90
CA ARG A 42 -6.77 5.28 -19.37
C ARG A 42 -6.53 4.28 -18.23
N THR A 43 -6.33 4.76 -17.01
CA THR A 43 -6.01 3.94 -15.84
C THR A 43 -7.21 3.83 -14.91
N ALA A 44 -7.24 2.75 -14.15
CA ALA A 44 -8.06 2.59 -12.97
C ALA A 44 -7.15 2.21 -11.80
N ASN A 45 -7.54 2.52 -10.58
CA ASN A 45 -6.82 2.07 -9.39
C ASN A 45 -7.78 1.64 -8.29
N ALA A 46 -7.24 0.91 -7.33
CA ALA A 46 -7.93 0.54 -6.11
C ALA A 46 -6.92 0.49 -4.96
N GLY A 47 -7.34 0.89 -3.78
CA GLY A 47 -6.59 0.66 -2.56
C GLY A 47 -6.67 -0.82 -2.15
N TRP A 48 -5.61 -1.30 -1.52
CA TRP A 48 -5.51 -2.68 -1.07
C TRP A 48 -4.71 -2.72 0.23
N VAL A 49 -5.35 -3.19 1.30
CA VAL A 49 -4.85 -3.09 2.67
C VAL A 49 -5.09 -4.36 3.46
N THR A 50 -4.33 -4.51 4.54
CA THR A 50 -4.57 -5.53 5.57
C THR A 50 -4.63 -4.89 6.95
N GLU A 51 -5.38 -5.51 7.84
CA GLU A 51 -5.40 -5.13 9.25
C GLU A 51 -4.01 -5.31 9.89
N ILE A 52 -3.62 -4.32 10.69
CA ILE A 52 -2.41 -4.34 11.50
C ILE A 52 -2.79 -4.01 12.95
N ASN A 53 -2.20 -4.72 13.89
CA ASN A 53 -2.35 -4.44 15.31
C ASN A 53 -1.02 -4.57 16.06
N LEU A 54 -1.04 -4.32 17.36
CA LEU A 54 0.18 -4.35 18.20
C LEU A 54 0.93 -5.69 18.18
N GLN A 55 0.25 -6.81 17.90
CA GLN A 55 0.88 -8.13 17.83
C GLN A 55 1.76 -8.30 16.57
N ASP A 56 1.51 -7.50 15.55
CA ASP A 56 2.29 -7.49 14.29
C ASP A 56 3.61 -6.70 14.45
N LEU A 57 3.75 -5.97 15.56
CA LEU A 57 4.94 -5.16 15.84
C LEU A 57 5.99 -5.94 16.65
N PRO A 58 7.27 -5.58 16.55
CA PRO A 58 8.31 -6.10 17.45
C PRO A 58 7.92 -5.91 18.92
N LYS A 59 8.07 -6.95 19.75
CA LYS A 59 7.68 -6.97 21.18
C LYS A 59 8.18 -5.76 21.98
N ALA A 60 9.34 -5.23 21.65
CA ALA A 60 9.92 -4.04 22.30
C ALA A 60 9.06 -2.77 22.21
N ARG A 61 8.04 -2.74 21.34
CA ARG A 61 7.14 -1.59 21.16
C ARG A 61 5.76 -1.77 21.76
N SER A 62 5.47 -2.88 22.39
CA SER A 62 4.10 -3.21 22.87
C SER A 62 3.55 -2.26 23.93
N ASN A 63 4.41 -1.55 24.67
CA ASN A 63 4.03 -0.62 25.74
C ASN A 63 4.01 0.86 25.28
N ASP A 64 4.33 1.14 24.01
CA ASP A 64 4.29 2.50 23.48
C ASP A 64 2.88 2.80 22.95
N PRO A 65 2.13 3.77 23.50
CA PRO A 65 0.80 4.13 23.02
C PRO A 65 0.80 4.64 21.58
N LEU A 66 1.94 5.07 21.05
CA LEU A 66 2.12 5.54 19.68
C LEU A 66 2.80 4.49 18.76
N ALA A 67 2.92 3.24 19.21
CA ALA A 67 3.66 2.21 18.48
C ALA A 67 3.17 2.02 17.04
N LEU A 68 1.86 1.98 16.82
CA LEU A 68 1.27 1.83 15.49
C LEU A 68 1.51 3.07 14.61
N LEU A 69 1.44 4.27 15.19
CA LEU A 69 1.76 5.51 14.47
C LEU A 69 3.23 5.52 14.02
N ARG A 70 4.15 5.19 14.92
CA ARG A 70 5.59 5.13 14.60
C ARG A 70 5.91 4.05 13.58
N PHE A 71 5.20 2.93 13.62
CA PHE A 71 5.31 1.89 12.61
C PHE A 71 4.86 2.40 11.23
N GLN A 72 3.70 3.05 11.17
CA GLN A 72 3.20 3.67 9.94
C GLN A 72 4.21 4.68 9.37
N GLU A 73 4.69 5.62 10.19
CA GLU A 73 5.69 6.62 9.78
C GLU A 73 6.99 5.97 9.30
N GLN A 74 7.41 4.86 9.91
CA GLN A 74 8.60 4.15 9.48
C GLN A 74 8.42 3.53 8.09
N ILE A 75 7.29 2.87 7.83
CA ILE A 75 6.97 2.33 6.50
C ILE A 75 6.94 3.44 5.44
N GLU A 76 6.39 4.62 5.78
CA GLU A 76 6.32 5.76 4.88
C GLU A 76 7.72 6.34 4.54
N ARG A 77 8.63 6.39 5.53
CA ARG A 77 10.04 6.78 5.31
C ARG A 77 10.83 5.73 4.54
N ASP A 78 10.64 4.46 4.86
CA ASP A 78 11.31 3.36 4.15
C ASP A 78 10.86 3.32 2.68
N ALA A 79 9.58 3.61 2.42
CA ALA A 79 9.07 3.76 1.07
C ALA A 79 9.72 4.94 0.33
N MET A 80 9.91 6.09 0.98
CA MET A 80 10.62 7.24 0.40
C MET A 80 12.06 6.85 -0.01
N ALA A 81 12.77 6.16 0.87
CA ALA A 81 14.13 5.68 0.59
C ALA A 81 14.13 4.66 -0.56
N MET A 82 13.21 3.70 -0.54
CA MET A 82 13.07 2.66 -1.55
C MET A 82 12.67 3.24 -2.92
N GLY A 83 11.88 4.30 -2.95
CA GLY A 83 11.50 5.05 -4.17
C GLY A 83 12.60 5.94 -4.73
N GLY A 84 13.75 6.04 -4.09
CA GLY A 84 14.88 6.86 -4.54
C GLY A 84 14.77 8.34 -4.20
N GLY A 85 13.85 8.73 -3.32
CA GLY A 85 13.62 10.13 -2.93
C GLY A 85 12.68 10.89 -3.85
N ASN A 86 12.62 12.20 -3.70
CA ASN A 86 11.84 13.11 -4.56
C ASN A 86 10.34 12.79 -4.67
N GLN A 87 9.75 12.21 -3.62
CA GLN A 87 8.33 11.76 -3.62
C GLN A 87 8.01 10.67 -4.65
N TRP A 88 9.01 10.00 -5.21
CA TRP A 88 8.78 8.84 -6.06
C TRP A 88 8.31 7.66 -5.21
N ALA A 89 7.27 6.98 -5.67
CA ALA A 89 6.75 5.82 -5.00
C ALA A 89 7.50 4.55 -5.45
N PRO A 90 7.92 3.68 -4.52
CA PRO A 90 8.38 2.36 -4.89
C PRO A 90 7.20 1.60 -5.53
N ALA A 91 7.50 0.89 -6.61
CA ALA A 91 6.48 0.18 -7.38
C ALA A 91 7.01 -1.16 -7.90
N GLN A 92 6.08 -2.06 -8.18
CA GLN A 92 6.35 -3.41 -8.62
C GLN A 92 5.22 -3.90 -9.51
N ASN A 93 5.48 -4.79 -10.46
CA ASN A 93 4.39 -5.50 -11.11
C ASN A 93 3.62 -6.35 -10.11
N LEU A 94 2.31 -6.33 -10.17
CA LEU A 94 1.46 -6.97 -9.17
C LEU A 94 1.72 -8.48 -9.07
N ALA A 95 1.94 -9.14 -10.20
CA ALA A 95 2.28 -10.56 -10.23
C ALA A 95 3.61 -10.87 -9.53
N ASP A 96 4.63 -10.02 -9.73
CA ASP A 96 5.94 -10.16 -9.09
C ASP A 96 5.87 -9.91 -7.59
N PHE A 97 5.09 -8.92 -7.17
CA PHE A 97 4.82 -8.68 -5.74
C PHE A 97 4.24 -9.93 -5.07
N VAL A 98 3.23 -10.54 -5.70
CA VAL A 98 2.56 -11.76 -5.18
C VAL A 98 3.52 -12.94 -5.10
N GLN A 99 4.50 -12.99 -6.00
CA GLN A 99 5.50 -14.06 -6.08
C GLN A 99 6.78 -13.76 -5.27
N GLY A 100 6.91 -12.54 -4.71
CA GLY A 100 8.10 -12.10 -3.98
C GLY A 100 9.33 -11.96 -4.87
N ARG A 101 9.15 -11.54 -6.14
CA ARG A 101 10.23 -11.35 -7.11
C ARG A 101 10.37 -9.88 -7.48
N SER A 102 11.58 -9.41 -7.75
CA SER A 102 11.80 -8.07 -8.30
C SER A 102 11.27 -7.96 -9.72
N SER A 103 10.74 -6.79 -10.09
CA SER A 103 10.33 -6.49 -11.46
C SER A 103 11.49 -5.87 -12.23
N SER A 104 11.73 -6.34 -13.44
CA SER A 104 12.75 -5.78 -14.34
C SER A 104 12.27 -4.51 -15.03
N ASP A 105 10.96 -4.42 -15.28
CA ASP A 105 10.30 -3.30 -15.92
C ASP A 105 8.92 -3.11 -15.29
N LEU A 106 8.40 -1.89 -15.35
CA LEU A 106 7.08 -1.54 -14.83
C LEU A 106 6.14 -1.20 -15.96
N GLY A 107 4.92 -1.71 -15.87
CA GLY A 107 3.82 -1.20 -16.66
C GLY A 107 3.52 0.28 -16.37
N PRO A 108 2.64 0.92 -17.16
CA PRO A 108 2.27 2.32 -16.95
C PRO A 108 1.60 2.50 -15.57
N CYS A 109 2.05 3.51 -14.85
CA CYS A 109 1.52 3.90 -13.54
C CYS A 109 1.02 5.34 -13.59
N SER A 110 -0.11 5.59 -12.94
CA SER A 110 -0.73 6.93 -12.92
C SER A 110 -0.23 7.83 -11.79
N TYR A 111 0.71 7.39 -10.97
CA TYR A 111 1.27 8.20 -9.90
C TYR A 111 2.15 9.31 -10.46
N ARG A 112 1.71 10.55 -10.34
CA ARG A 112 2.28 11.71 -11.03
C ARG A 112 3.70 12.08 -10.64
N PRO A 113 4.10 12.03 -9.35
CA PRO A 113 5.49 12.34 -9.00
C PRO A 113 6.51 11.41 -9.66
N GLY A 114 6.12 10.17 -9.96
CA GLY A 114 6.97 9.15 -10.56
C GLY A 114 7.04 7.88 -9.71
N THR A 115 7.40 6.78 -10.35
CA THR A 115 7.59 5.50 -9.69
C THR A 115 8.99 4.96 -9.94
N GLN A 116 9.55 4.32 -8.92
CA GLN A 116 10.80 3.59 -9.00
C GLN A 116 10.51 2.09 -8.94
N SER A 117 11.01 1.34 -9.91
CA SER A 117 11.00 -0.12 -9.79
C SER A 117 11.84 -0.53 -8.58
N ALA A 118 11.20 -1.18 -7.63
CA ALA A 118 11.81 -1.56 -6.37
C ALA A 118 11.13 -2.83 -5.83
N PRO A 119 11.79 -3.61 -4.98
CA PRO A 119 11.22 -4.81 -4.39
C PRO A 119 10.21 -4.45 -3.28
N LEU A 120 9.08 -3.85 -3.66
CA LEU A 120 8.05 -3.35 -2.74
C LEU A 120 7.54 -4.43 -1.76
N HIS A 121 7.59 -5.70 -2.14
CA HIS A 121 7.26 -6.81 -1.26
C HIS A 121 8.19 -6.90 -0.02
N LEU A 122 9.37 -6.29 -0.05
CA LEU A 122 10.31 -6.22 1.08
C LEU A 122 10.09 -4.99 1.97
N LEU A 123 9.22 -4.06 1.59
CA LEU A 123 8.88 -2.89 2.41
C LEU A 123 8.21 -3.28 3.72
N TYR A 124 7.44 -4.35 3.69
CA TYR A 124 6.62 -4.77 4.82
C TYR A 124 7.25 -5.95 5.57
N PRO A 125 7.02 -6.09 6.88
CA PRO A 125 7.30 -7.34 7.60
C PRO A 125 6.70 -8.54 6.88
N THR A 126 7.38 -9.68 6.97
CA THR A 126 7.04 -10.90 6.22
C THR A 126 5.58 -11.33 6.38
N GLU A 127 5.03 -11.21 7.59
CA GLU A 127 3.64 -11.58 7.87
C GLU A 127 2.64 -10.66 7.19
N ILE A 128 2.93 -9.36 7.14
CA ILE A 128 2.09 -8.36 6.47
C ILE A 128 2.14 -8.58 4.96
N GLN A 129 3.34 -8.75 4.41
CA GLN A 129 3.52 -9.06 3.00
C GLN A 129 2.78 -10.35 2.61
N ALA A 130 2.90 -11.41 3.40
CA ALA A 130 2.23 -12.68 3.15
C ALA A 130 0.70 -12.54 3.15
N ARG A 131 0.12 -11.73 4.05
CA ARG A 131 -1.32 -11.44 4.07
C ARG A 131 -1.76 -10.70 2.81
N LEU A 132 -1.05 -9.65 2.45
CA LEU A 132 -1.33 -8.88 1.24
C LEU A 132 -1.27 -9.79 0.00
N ALA A 133 -0.18 -10.52 -0.19
CA ALA A 133 -0.04 -11.45 -1.30
C ALA A 133 -1.10 -12.57 -1.28
N GLY A 134 -1.44 -13.08 -0.10
CA GLY A 134 -2.46 -14.10 0.10
C GLY A 134 -3.86 -13.62 -0.31
N GLY A 135 -4.22 -12.39 0.03
CA GLY A 135 -5.48 -11.78 -0.39
C GLY A 135 -5.59 -11.65 -1.90
N LEU A 136 -4.54 -11.19 -2.56
CA LEU A 136 -4.48 -11.11 -4.02
C LEU A 136 -4.60 -12.48 -4.68
N LYS A 137 -3.93 -13.50 -4.15
CA LYS A 137 -4.04 -14.87 -4.65
C LYS A 137 -5.48 -15.41 -4.55
N GLN A 138 -6.19 -15.06 -3.47
CA GLN A 138 -7.60 -15.45 -3.32
C GLN A 138 -8.50 -14.71 -4.31
N TRP A 139 -8.31 -13.40 -4.49
CA TRP A 139 -9.06 -12.63 -5.48
C TRP A 139 -8.78 -13.05 -6.91
N ALA A 140 -7.54 -13.39 -7.25
CA ALA A 140 -7.18 -13.88 -8.58
C ALA A 140 -7.90 -15.18 -8.98
N LYS A 141 -8.33 -16.01 -8.01
CA LYS A 141 -9.20 -17.16 -8.28
C LYS A 141 -10.59 -16.75 -8.76
N LYS A 142 -11.08 -15.58 -8.34
CA LYS A 142 -12.39 -15.04 -8.75
C LYS A 142 -12.28 -14.15 -9.98
N TRP A 143 -11.17 -13.41 -10.10
CA TRP A 143 -10.90 -12.45 -11.17
C TRP A 143 -9.61 -12.86 -11.88
N HIS A 144 -9.73 -13.73 -12.85
CA HIS A 144 -8.59 -14.39 -13.53
C HIS A 144 -7.58 -13.40 -14.13
N ARG A 145 -8.04 -12.18 -14.48
CA ARG A 145 -7.18 -11.13 -15.06
C ARG A 145 -6.53 -10.21 -14.04
N LEU A 146 -6.73 -10.41 -12.74
CA LEU A 146 -6.19 -9.53 -11.70
C LEU A 146 -4.66 -9.45 -11.72
N LEU A 147 -4.00 -10.54 -12.06
CA LEU A 147 -2.54 -10.64 -12.10
C LEU A 147 -1.98 -10.62 -13.53
N ASP A 148 -2.78 -10.18 -14.50
CA ASP A 148 -2.34 -10.05 -15.88
C ASP A 148 -1.21 -9.01 -16.00
N GLU A 149 -0.45 -9.10 -17.10
CA GLU A 149 0.62 -8.17 -17.41
C GLU A 149 0.13 -6.72 -17.45
N GLY A 150 0.93 -5.82 -16.88
CA GLY A 150 0.66 -4.39 -16.84
C GLY A 150 -0.03 -3.88 -15.57
N ALA A 151 -0.51 -4.75 -14.68
CA ALA A 151 -0.96 -4.32 -13.36
C ALA A 151 0.23 -3.99 -12.47
N VAL A 152 0.27 -2.74 -11.97
CA VAL A 152 1.34 -2.20 -11.13
C VAL A 152 0.79 -1.91 -9.74
N VAL A 153 1.53 -2.32 -8.71
CA VAL A 153 1.33 -1.87 -7.35
C VAL A 153 2.37 -0.82 -7.00
N ALA A 154 1.94 0.28 -6.43
CA ALA A 154 2.79 1.34 -5.89
C ALA A 154 2.27 1.72 -4.50
N GLY A 155 3.14 2.16 -3.64
CA GLY A 155 2.70 2.47 -2.28
C GLY A 155 3.78 3.06 -1.40
N PRO A 156 3.45 3.18 -0.10
CA PRO A 156 2.29 2.60 0.59
C PRO A 156 1.03 3.46 0.53
N GLU A 157 -0.15 2.84 0.71
CA GLU A 157 -1.37 3.52 1.14
C GLU A 157 -1.61 3.18 2.62
N SER A 158 -1.02 3.98 3.51
CA SER A 158 -0.90 3.68 4.93
C SER A 158 -1.94 4.40 5.80
N ARG A 159 -2.69 5.38 5.24
CA ARG A 159 -3.53 6.29 6.01
C ARG A 159 -5.03 6.03 5.85
N THR A 160 -5.41 4.78 5.73
CA THR A 160 -6.82 4.34 5.61
C THR A 160 -7.57 4.50 6.93
N SER A 161 -6.90 4.23 8.06
CA SER A 161 -7.44 4.36 9.41
C SER A 161 -6.44 5.04 10.32
N SER A 162 -6.93 5.77 11.34
CA SER A 162 -6.03 6.36 12.33
C SER A 162 -5.36 5.27 13.17
N PRO A 163 -4.03 5.29 13.29
CA PRO A 163 -3.28 4.35 14.14
C PRO A 163 -3.35 4.72 15.63
N VAL A 164 -3.96 5.84 15.97
CA VAL A 164 -4.09 6.35 17.33
C VAL A 164 -5.53 6.78 17.60
N ARG A 165 -5.95 6.65 18.85
CA ARG A 165 -7.21 7.18 19.35
C ARG A 165 -6.95 8.53 20.03
N ILE A 166 -7.67 9.55 19.61
CA ILE A 166 -7.71 10.85 20.30
C ILE A 166 -8.94 10.83 21.22
N PRO A 167 -8.77 10.74 22.55
CA PRO A 167 -9.90 10.80 23.49
C PRO A 167 -10.59 12.17 23.36
N ARG A 168 -11.90 12.17 23.53
CA ARG A 168 -12.69 13.40 23.66
C ARG A 168 -13.33 13.38 25.04
N ASP A 169 -13.32 14.53 25.70
CA ASP A 169 -14.07 14.67 26.93
C ASP A 169 -15.57 14.49 26.61
N PRO A 170 -16.32 13.74 27.42
CA PRO A 170 -17.75 13.70 27.27
C PRO A 170 -18.31 15.11 27.50
N VAL A 171 -19.05 15.62 26.53
CA VAL A 171 -19.78 16.91 26.63
C VAL A 171 -21.03 16.66 27.44
#